data_4471de7e189ad2ee1a350ddf2d65444a
#
_entry.id   4471de7e189ad2ee1a350ddf2d65444a
#
_cell.length_a   1.000
_cell.length_b   1.000
_cell.length_c   1.000
_cell.angle_alpha   90.00
_cell.angle_beta   90.00
_cell.angle_gamma   90.00
#
_symmetry.space_group_name_H-M   'P 1'
#
loop_
_entity.id
_entity.type
_entity.pdbx_description
1 polymer ?
#
loop_
_entity_poly.entity_id
_entity_poly.type
_entity_poly.pdbx_seq_one_letter_code
_entity_poly.pdbx_strand_id
1 'polypeptide(L)'
;RETGVEISSFIVVYRWSGPTEEQRKMAVENWKKMIEIAVDMNVPVINTEFSGDPNQQEICNGMWFRSMEELLPIIEKEGLRVEVQSHPYDFCELNNEACDLVKSFRSPNLGYVYSSPHGFFYDEGKGDVRSMLKYAGDELTHVLFADTFNQTLDCRYIANPPWLNQRGKSDVTIHQHLAMGEGDVDFDGIFE
;
A
#
# COMPACT_ATOMS: atom_id res chain seq x y z
N ARG A 1 -3.77 24.22 -12.28
CA ARG A 1 -3.96 24.40 -13.76
C ARG A 1 -3.14 25.56 -14.33
N GLU A 2 -2.79 26.53 -13.52
CA GLU A 2 -1.98 27.70 -13.97
C GLU A 2 -0.53 27.34 -14.29
N THR A 3 0.00 26.25 -13.72
CA THR A 3 1.39 25.79 -13.90
C THR A 3 1.56 24.79 -15.06
N GLY A 4 0.51 24.26 -15.63
CA GLY A 4 0.55 23.19 -16.63
C GLY A 4 0.95 21.81 -16.07
N VAL A 5 1.03 21.66 -14.73
CA VAL A 5 1.32 20.39 -14.06
C VAL A 5 -0.01 19.67 -13.78
N GLU A 6 -0.09 18.42 -14.19
CA GLU A 6 -1.21 17.54 -13.90
C GLU A 6 -0.95 16.74 -12.61
N ILE A 7 -2.02 16.50 -11.84
CA ILE A 7 -1.97 15.60 -10.69
C ILE A 7 -2.30 14.20 -11.20
N SER A 8 -1.33 13.30 -11.12
CA SER A 8 -1.48 11.93 -11.64
C SER A 8 -2.26 11.03 -10.69
N SER A 9 -2.09 11.21 -9.39
CA SER A 9 -2.76 10.42 -8.36
C SER A 9 -2.84 11.16 -7.03
N PHE A 10 -3.76 10.71 -6.17
CA PHE A 10 -3.76 11.03 -4.75
C PHE A 10 -3.20 9.85 -3.94
N ILE A 11 -2.67 10.13 -2.76
CA ILE A 11 -2.50 9.13 -1.72
C ILE A 11 -3.48 9.42 -0.58
N VAL A 12 -4.27 8.42 -0.22
CA VAL A 12 -5.33 8.53 0.79
C VAL A 12 -5.21 7.36 1.75
N VAL A 13 -5.09 7.64 3.04
CA VAL A 13 -4.98 6.62 4.06
C VAL A 13 -6.09 6.82 5.10
N TYR A 14 -7.20 6.08 4.92
CA TYR A 14 -8.27 5.97 5.91
C TYR A 14 -8.43 4.51 6.32
N ARG A 15 -8.63 4.26 7.61
CA ARG A 15 -8.76 2.92 8.17
C ARG A 15 -10.11 2.26 7.83
N TRP A 16 -10.33 1.97 6.57
CA TRP A 16 -11.51 1.34 6.02
C TRP A 16 -11.73 -0.14 6.43
N SER A 17 -10.76 -0.69 7.12
CA SER A 17 -10.79 -2.05 7.70
C SER A 17 -11.19 -2.08 9.18
N GLY A 18 -11.67 -0.99 9.74
CA GLY A 18 -12.14 -0.97 11.11
C GLY A 18 -11.02 -0.78 12.13
N PRO A 19 -10.99 -1.54 13.25
CA PRO A 19 -11.62 -2.84 13.51
C PRO A 19 -13.10 -2.82 13.95
N THR A 20 -13.66 -1.67 14.26
CA THR A 20 -15.10 -1.58 14.59
C THR A 20 -15.93 -1.12 13.40
N GLU A 21 -17.21 -1.51 13.38
CA GLU A 21 -18.13 -1.10 12.31
C GLU A 21 -18.32 0.43 12.26
N GLU A 22 -18.26 1.10 13.39
CA GLU A 22 -18.33 2.56 13.43
C GLU A 22 -17.14 3.21 12.75
N GLN A 23 -15.92 2.73 13.05
CA GLN A 23 -14.69 3.20 12.40
C GLN A 23 -14.71 2.92 10.90
N ARG A 24 -15.14 1.72 10.51
CA ARG A 24 -15.29 1.35 9.10
C ARG A 24 -16.23 2.31 8.36
N LYS A 25 -17.44 2.54 8.88
CA LYS A 25 -18.42 3.43 8.26
C LYS A 25 -17.90 4.87 8.14
N MET A 26 -17.26 5.38 9.18
CA MET A 26 -16.65 6.71 9.14
C MET A 26 -15.56 6.80 8.06
N ALA A 27 -14.74 5.78 7.92
CA ALA A 27 -13.72 5.72 6.88
C ALA A 27 -14.36 5.64 5.47
N VAL A 28 -15.39 4.83 5.28
CA VAL A 28 -16.14 4.74 4.02
C VAL A 28 -16.75 6.09 3.62
N GLU A 29 -17.33 6.83 4.55
CA GLU A 29 -17.85 8.17 4.26
C GLU A 29 -16.74 9.17 3.87
N ASN A 30 -15.56 9.07 4.48
CA ASN A 30 -14.41 9.86 4.06
C ASN A 30 -13.90 9.44 2.68
N TRP A 31 -13.88 8.15 2.37
CA TRP A 31 -13.55 7.63 1.06
C TRP A 31 -14.50 8.15 -0.02
N LYS A 32 -15.80 8.17 0.21
CA LYS A 32 -16.77 8.74 -0.74
C LYS A 32 -16.46 10.20 -1.07
N LYS A 33 -16.12 11.00 -0.05
CA LYS A 33 -15.70 12.40 -0.26
C LYS A 33 -14.41 12.51 -1.07
N MET A 34 -13.44 11.62 -0.84
CA MET A 34 -12.20 11.63 -1.61
C MET A 34 -12.43 11.21 -3.07
N ILE A 35 -13.35 10.28 -3.33
CA ILE A 35 -13.77 9.92 -4.68
C ILE A 35 -14.39 11.15 -5.38
N GLU A 36 -15.29 11.88 -4.73
CA GLU A 36 -15.87 13.13 -5.26
C GLU A 36 -14.79 14.16 -5.60
N ILE A 37 -13.82 14.36 -4.69
CA ILE A 37 -12.70 15.29 -4.91
C ILE A 37 -11.84 14.83 -6.10
N ALA A 38 -11.56 13.54 -6.23
CA ALA A 38 -10.77 13.01 -7.33
C ALA A 38 -11.46 13.25 -8.67
N VAL A 39 -12.77 13.03 -8.75
CA VAL A 39 -13.59 13.32 -9.93
C VAL A 39 -13.57 14.82 -10.26
N ASP A 40 -13.84 15.68 -9.29
CA ASP A 40 -13.87 17.13 -9.48
C ASP A 40 -12.52 17.70 -9.94
N MET A 41 -11.44 17.13 -9.47
CA MET A 41 -10.08 17.51 -9.83
C MET A 41 -9.55 16.82 -11.09
N ASN A 42 -10.31 15.88 -11.66
CA ASN A 42 -9.90 15.05 -12.79
C ASN A 42 -8.60 14.28 -12.50
N VAL A 43 -8.51 13.67 -11.31
CA VAL A 43 -7.40 12.81 -10.89
C VAL A 43 -7.85 11.35 -11.03
N PRO A 44 -7.23 10.57 -11.93
CA PRO A 44 -7.77 9.26 -12.31
C PRO A 44 -7.46 8.15 -11.31
N VAL A 45 -6.49 8.34 -10.42
CA VAL A 45 -5.95 7.29 -9.56
C VAL A 45 -5.91 7.73 -8.10
N ILE A 46 -6.33 6.85 -7.21
CA ILE A 46 -6.15 7.00 -5.77
C ILE A 46 -5.30 5.84 -5.27
N ASN A 47 -4.09 6.15 -4.81
CA ASN A 47 -3.22 5.19 -4.13
C ASN A 47 -3.57 5.13 -2.65
N THR A 48 -3.47 3.93 -2.06
CA THR A 48 -3.79 3.71 -0.65
C THR A 48 -3.09 2.48 -0.08
N GLU A 49 -3.36 2.18 1.18
CA GLU A 49 -2.80 1.07 1.94
C GLU A 49 -3.91 0.16 2.48
N PHE A 50 -3.56 -1.09 2.81
CA PHE A 50 -4.43 -1.99 3.58
C PHE A 50 -4.46 -1.57 5.05
N SER A 51 -4.83 -0.32 5.29
CA SER A 51 -4.74 0.31 6.60
C SER A 51 -5.68 -0.33 7.62
N GLY A 52 -5.12 -0.85 8.72
CA GLY A 52 -5.86 -1.53 9.78
C GLY A 52 -4.97 -1.92 10.96
N ASP A 53 -5.48 -2.75 11.86
CA ASP A 53 -4.76 -3.23 13.04
C ASP A 53 -4.16 -4.61 12.76
N PRO A 54 -2.83 -4.77 12.73
CA PRO A 54 -2.18 -6.04 12.46
C PRO A 54 -2.49 -7.11 13.53
N ASN A 55 -2.85 -6.71 14.74
CA ASN A 55 -3.23 -7.64 15.80
C ASN A 55 -4.67 -8.17 15.65
N GLN A 56 -5.45 -7.61 14.73
CA GLN A 56 -6.84 -7.96 14.45
C GLN A 56 -7.05 -8.26 12.96
N GLN A 57 -6.08 -8.87 12.32
CA GLN A 57 -6.02 -9.10 10.88
C GLN A 57 -7.32 -9.70 10.32
N GLU A 58 -7.84 -10.75 10.92
CA GLU A 58 -9.06 -11.42 10.46
C GLU A 58 -10.28 -10.48 10.49
N ILE A 59 -10.43 -9.70 11.56
CA ILE A 59 -11.51 -8.73 11.70
C ILE A 59 -11.36 -7.63 10.64
N CYS A 60 -10.16 -7.07 10.53
CA CYS A 60 -9.86 -6.01 9.57
C CYS A 60 -10.06 -6.46 8.13
N ASN A 61 -9.69 -7.70 7.81
CA ASN A 61 -9.93 -8.30 6.51
C ASN A 61 -11.43 -8.34 6.17
N GLY A 62 -12.26 -8.87 7.06
CA GLY A 62 -13.72 -8.90 6.88
C GLY A 62 -14.33 -7.49 6.74
N MET A 63 -13.84 -6.51 7.51
CA MET A 63 -14.29 -5.13 7.42
C MET A 63 -13.85 -4.46 6.11
N TRP A 64 -12.65 -4.77 5.62
CA TRP A 64 -12.17 -4.28 4.33
C TRP A 64 -13.03 -4.77 3.17
N PHE A 65 -13.37 -6.07 3.13
CA PHE A 65 -14.28 -6.61 2.13
C PHE A 65 -15.63 -5.86 2.12
N ARG A 66 -16.23 -5.63 3.29
CA ARG A 66 -17.48 -4.87 3.40
C ARG A 66 -17.34 -3.42 2.94
N SER A 67 -16.20 -2.79 3.21
CA SER A 67 -15.92 -1.44 2.71
C SER A 67 -15.81 -1.41 1.19
N MET A 68 -15.14 -2.40 0.60
CA MET A 68 -15.01 -2.51 -0.85
C MET A 68 -16.34 -2.82 -1.54
N GLU A 69 -17.21 -3.66 -0.94
CA GLU A 69 -18.58 -3.89 -1.44
C GLU A 69 -19.39 -2.59 -1.56
N GLU A 70 -19.16 -1.63 -0.67
CA GLU A 70 -19.80 -0.31 -0.72
C GLU A 70 -19.11 0.68 -1.69
N LEU A 71 -17.79 0.68 -1.75
CA LEU A 71 -17.01 1.68 -2.49
C LEU A 71 -16.77 1.32 -3.95
N LEU A 72 -16.51 0.04 -4.25
CA LEU A 72 -16.12 -0.38 -5.58
C LEU A 72 -17.16 -0.05 -6.66
N PRO A 73 -18.47 -0.21 -6.44
CA PRO A 73 -19.48 0.22 -7.42
C PRO A 73 -19.44 1.73 -7.72
N ILE A 74 -19.04 2.56 -6.75
CA ILE A 74 -18.90 4.00 -6.94
C ILE A 74 -17.64 4.30 -7.76
N ILE A 75 -16.52 3.65 -7.39
CA ILE A 75 -15.23 3.78 -8.07
C ILE A 75 -15.37 3.41 -9.56
N GLU A 76 -16.03 2.28 -9.84
CA GLU A 76 -16.27 1.80 -11.21
C GLU A 76 -17.16 2.76 -12.00
N LYS A 77 -18.25 3.24 -11.40
CA LYS A 77 -19.16 4.20 -12.03
C LYS A 77 -18.45 5.49 -12.41
N GLU A 78 -17.59 6.00 -11.54
CA GLU A 78 -16.85 7.25 -11.79
C GLU A 78 -15.61 7.03 -12.67
N GLY A 79 -15.29 5.80 -13.04
CA GLY A 79 -14.14 5.46 -13.90
C GLY A 79 -12.79 5.72 -13.25
N LEU A 80 -12.74 5.76 -11.91
CA LEU A 80 -11.52 5.90 -11.14
C LEU A 80 -10.83 4.54 -10.98
N ARG A 81 -9.55 4.56 -10.63
CA ARG A 81 -8.82 3.39 -10.20
C ARG A 81 -8.29 3.60 -8.78
N VAL A 82 -8.53 2.62 -7.92
CA VAL A 82 -7.91 2.55 -6.58
C VAL A 82 -6.80 1.53 -6.62
N GLU A 83 -5.62 1.92 -6.18
CA GLU A 83 -4.41 1.10 -6.18
C GLU A 83 -3.93 0.93 -4.75
N VAL A 84 -3.86 -0.32 -4.29
CA VAL A 84 -3.64 -0.65 -2.87
C VAL A 84 -2.29 -1.33 -2.70
N GLN A 85 -1.52 -0.88 -1.72
CA GLN A 85 -0.24 -1.48 -1.33
C GLN A 85 -0.34 -2.20 0.02
N SER A 86 0.46 -3.27 0.19
CA SER A 86 0.78 -3.77 1.52
C SER A 86 1.62 -2.72 2.27
N HIS A 87 1.48 -2.68 3.59
CA HIS A 87 2.24 -1.74 4.39
C HIS A 87 2.63 -2.37 5.74
N PRO A 88 3.89 -2.23 6.18
CA PRO A 88 4.31 -2.67 7.51
C PRO A 88 3.43 -2.06 8.61
N TYR A 89 3.05 -2.90 9.58
CA TYR A 89 2.19 -2.54 10.72
C TYR A 89 0.71 -2.27 10.39
N ASP A 90 0.28 -2.61 9.20
CA ASP A 90 -1.12 -2.66 8.83
C ASP A 90 -1.68 -4.09 8.84
N PHE A 91 -2.98 -4.27 8.61
CA PHE A 91 -3.58 -5.60 8.69
C PHE A 91 -3.14 -6.55 7.55
N CYS A 92 -2.60 -6.02 6.47
CA CYS A 92 -2.04 -6.78 5.37
C CYS A 92 -0.62 -6.27 5.07
N GLU A 93 0.37 -7.04 5.47
CA GLU A 93 1.79 -6.67 5.40
C GLU A 93 2.52 -7.37 4.24
N LEU A 94 2.07 -8.58 3.85
CA LEU A 94 2.75 -9.42 2.87
C LEU A 94 2.27 -9.16 1.45
N ASN A 95 3.22 -9.14 0.50
CA ASN A 95 2.97 -8.94 -0.92
C ASN A 95 1.90 -9.88 -1.48
N ASN A 96 2.05 -11.19 -1.24
CA ASN A 96 1.16 -12.19 -1.85
C ASN A 96 -0.27 -12.10 -1.27
N GLU A 97 -0.40 -11.84 0.02
CA GLU A 97 -1.71 -11.62 0.67
C GLU A 97 -2.41 -10.40 0.08
N ALA A 98 -1.69 -9.29 -0.11
CA ALA A 98 -2.21 -8.09 -0.73
C ALA A 98 -2.70 -8.34 -2.16
N CYS A 99 -1.93 -9.07 -2.96
CA CYS A 99 -2.33 -9.47 -4.31
C CYS A 99 -3.60 -10.33 -4.30
N ASP A 100 -3.72 -11.29 -3.38
CA ASP A 100 -4.89 -12.15 -3.28
C ASP A 100 -6.15 -11.37 -2.89
N LEU A 101 -6.01 -10.40 -1.99
CA LEU A 101 -7.11 -9.50 -1.63
C LEU A 101 -7.60 -8.69 -2.83
N VAL A 102 -6.70 -8.10 -3.61
CA VAL A 102 -7.05 -7.37 -4.83
C VAL A 102 -7.71 -8.29 -5.85
N LYS A 103 -7.13 -9.45 -6.14
CA LYS A 103 -7.65 -10.46 -7.08
C LYS A 103 -9.07 -10.92 -6.73
N SER A 104 -9.43 -10.92 -5.46
CA SER A 104 -10.74 -11.43 -5.00
C SER A 104 -11.93 -10.67 -5.58
N PHE A 105 -11.77 -9.38 -5.90
CA PHE A 105 -12.84 -8.55 -6.46
C PHE A 105 -12.95 -8.61 -7.99
N ARG A 106 -11.90 -9.04 -8.70
CA ARG A 106 -11.88 -9.15 -10.17
C ARG A 106 -12.33 -7.88 -10.88
N SER A 107 -11.99 -6.72 -10.35
CA SER A 107 -12.36 -5.43 -10.91
C SER A 107 -11.14 -4.75 -11.56
N PRO A 108 -11.26 -4.25 -12.80
CA PRO A 108 -10.18 -3.50 -13.44
C PRO A 108 -9.93 -2.13 -12.79
N ASN A 109 -10.80 -1.73 -11.88
CA ASN A 109 -10.71 -0.47 -11.14
C ASN A 109 -10.04 -0.62 -9.77
N LEU A 110 -9.61 -1.83 -9.42
CA LEU A 110 -8.82 -2.13 -8.23
C LEU A 110 -7.50 -2.77 -8.64
N GLY A 111 -6.38 -2.18 -8.26
CA GLY A 111 -5.04 -2.65 -8.62
C GLY A 111 -4.14 -2.82 -7.41
N TYR A 112 -3.05 -3.56 -7.59
CA TYR A 112 -2.01 -3.73 -6.60
C TYR A 112 -0.83 -2.80 -6.88
N VAL A 113 -0.31 -2.18 -5.84
CA VAL A 113 0.94 -1.40 -5.87
C VAL A 113 2.04 -2.18 -5.19
N TYR A 114 3.11 -2.48 -5.90
CA TYR A 114 4.35 -2.88 -5.27
C TYR A 114 5.11 -1.64 -4.80
N SER A 115 5.18 -1.48 -3.48
CA SER A 115 6.01 -0.44 -2.86
C SER A 115 7.29 -1.09 -2.34
N SER A 116 8.42 -0.81 -2.99
CA SER A 116 9.68 -1.49 -2.65
C SER A 116 10.06 -1.35 -1.17
N PRO A 117 9.92 -0.17 -0.51
CA PRO A 117 10.27 -0.06 0.90
C PRO A 117 9.35 -0.84 1.84
N HIS A 118 8.15 -1.20 1.38
CA HIS A 118 7.18 -1.96 2.19
C HIS A 118 7.27 -3.47 1.93
N GLY A 119 7.10 -3.88 0.68
CA GLY A 119 7.13 -5.29 0.31
C GLY A 119 8.47 -5.95 0.58
N PHE A 120 9.59 -5.28 0.29
CA PHE A 120 10.91 -5.80 0.58
C PHE A 120 11.24 -5.83 2.07
N PHE A 121 10.80 -4.82 2.81
CA PHE A 121 11.02 -4.76 4.25
C PHE A 121 10.37 -5.96 4.96
N TYR A 122 9.15 -6.33 4.57
CA TYR A 122 8.31 -7.32 5.25
C TYR A 122 8.16 -8.64 4.49
N ASP A 123 9.25 -9.17 3.95
CA ASP A 123 9.25 -10.42 3.16
C ASP A 123 9.83 -11.62 3.90
N GLU A 124 9.89 -11.55 5.22
CA GLU A 124 10.48 -12.57 6.08
C GLU A 124 11.98 -12.85 5.76
N GLY A 125 12.67 -11.87 5.24
CA GLY A 125 14.09 -11.93 4.95
C GLY A 125 14.48 -12.65 3.66
N LYS A 126 13.56 -12.91 2.79
CA LYS A 126 13.81 -13.60 1.52
C LYS A 126 14.43 -12.68 0.47
N GLY A 127 14.02 -11.40 0.46
CA GLY A 127 14.50 -10.41 -0.50
C GLY A 127 14.18 -10.72 -1.96
N ASP A 128 13.23 -11.63 -2.22
CA ASP A 128 12.93 -12.13 -3.56
C ASP A 128 11.90 -11.26 -4.28
N VAL A 129 12.34 -10.09 -4.70
CA VAL A 129 11.53 -9.12 -5.42
C VAL A 129 10.92 -9.70 -6.70
N ARG A 130 11.69 -10.51 -7.44
CA ARG A 130 11.22 -11.12 -8.70
C ARG A 130 10.03 -12.03 -8.47
N SER A 131 10.09 -12.86 -7.44
CA SER A 131 8.97 -13.74 -7.08
C SER A 131 7.74 -12.94 -6.66
N MET A 132 7.91 -11.83 -5.93
CA MET A 132 6.83 -10.95 -5.54
C MET A 132 6.12 -10.32 -6.74
N LEU A 133 6.88 -9.73 -7.66
CA LEU A 133 6.32 -9.10 -8.87
C LEU A 133 5.68 -10.13 -9.80
N LYS A 134 6.30 -11.28 -9.96
CA LYS A 134 5.73 -12.39 -10.73
C LYS A 134 4.42 -12.91 -10.14
N TYR A 135 4.32 -12.95 -8.81
CA TYR A 135 3.08 -13.34 -8.13
C TYR A 135 1.96 -12.31 -8.36
N ALA A 136 2.29 -11.02 -8.30
CA ALA A 136 1.34 -9.96 -8.57
C ALA A 136 0.77 -10.05 -10.00
N GLY A 137 1.61 -10.29 -10.99
CA GLY A 137 1.18 -10.50 -12.38
C GLY A 137 0.34 -9.35 -12.90
N ASP A 138 -0.82 -9.66 -13.45
CA ASP A 138 -1.73 -8.67 -14.07
C ASP A 138 -2.37 -7.69 -13.06
N GLU A 139 -2.32 -7.99 -11.75
CA GLU A 139 -2.81 -7.08 -10.72
C GLU A 139 -1.83 -5.93 -10.41
N LEU A 140 -0.57 -6.08 -10.81
CA LEU A 140 0.43 -5.03 -10.63
C LEU A 140 0.14 -3.84 -11.55
N THR A 141 -0.32 -2.75 -10.98
CA THR A 141 -0.67 -1.54 -11.72
C THR A 141 0.28 -0.38 -11.50
N HIS A 142 1.05 -0.43 -10.41
CA HIS A 142 1.96 0.65 -10.02
C HIS A 142 3.15 0.09 -9.24
N VAL A 143 4.30 0.77 -9.35
CA VAL A 143 5.49 0.49 -8.54
C VAL A 143 5.98 1.79 -7.92
N LEU A 144 6.18 1.78 -6.62
CA LEU A 144 6.78 2.89 -5.86
C LEU A 144 8.21 2.52 -5.48
N PHE A 145 9.14 3.40 -5.81
CA PHE A 145 10.55 3.20 -5.56
C PHE A 145 11.05 4.02 -4.38
N ALA A 146 11.53 3.34 -3.37
CA ALA A 146 12.43 3.85 -2.36
C ALA A 146 13.26 2.67 -1.86
N ASP A 147 14.40 2.92 -1.25
CA ASP A 147 15.22 1.86 -0.68
C ASP A 147 14.92 1.66 0.80
N THR A 148 15.20 0.47 1.29
CA THR A 148 15.04 0.10 2.70
C THR A 148 15.97 -1.07 3.04
N PHE A 149 16.15 -1.33 4.34
CA PHE A 149 16.76 -2.57 4.82
C PHE A 149 15.69 -3.65 4.99
N ASN A 150 16.08 -4.91 4.79
CA ASN A 150 15.19 -6.02 5.08
C ASN A 150 15.03 -6.20 6.60
N GLN A 151 13.83 -6.56 7.05
CA GLN A 151 13.48 -6.73 8.48
C GLN A 151 14.25 -7.87 9.19
N THR A 152 15.02 -8.68 8.49
CA THR A 152 15.87 -9.72 9.10
C THR A 152 16.91 -9.19 10.07
N LEU A 153 17.19 -7.90 10.02
CA LEU A 153 18.02 -7.27 11.04
C LEU A 153 17.22 -7.22 12.33
N ASP A 154 17.80 -7.77 13.38
CA ASP A 154 17.25 -7.81 14.76
C ASP A 154 17.13 -6.39 15.32
N CYS A 155 16.13 -5.69 14.87
CA CYS A 155 15.90 -4.26 15.12
C CYS A 155 14.65 -4.06 15.95
N ARG A 156 14.60 -3.00 16.71
CA ARG A 156 13.42 -2.59 17.50
C ARG A 156 12.75 -1.39 16.86
N TYR A 157 11.44 -1.35 16.95
CA TYR A 157 10.67 -0.22 16.50
C TYR A 157 11.08 1.05 17.26
N ILE A 158 11.57 2.04 16.55
CA ILE A 158 11.75 3.40 17.05
C ILE A 158 10.94 4.31 16.14
N ALA A 159 10.13 5.18 16.72
CA ALA A 159 9.36 6.16 15.98
C ALA A 159 10.29 6.93 15.03
N ASN A 160 9.96 6.89 13.77
CA ASN A 160 10.78 7.25 12.64
C ASN A 160 11.22 8.71 12.62
N PRO A 161 12.47 9.02 12.79
CA PRO A 161 12.99 10.19 12.15
C PRO A 161 13.50 9.80 10.75
N PRO A 162 13.04 10.47 9.69
CA PRO A 162 13.41 10.16 8.30
C PRO A 162 14.92 10.33 7.97
N TRP A 163 15.70 10.76 8.93
CA TRP A 163 17.15 10.94 8.85
C TRP A 163 17.98 9.84 9.53
N LEU A 164 17.35 8.79 10.05
CA LEU A 164 18.09 7.64 10.57
C LEU A 164 18.48 6.70 9.43
N ASN A 165 19.44 7.17 8.64
CA ASN A 165 20.17 6.38 7.67
C ASN A 165 21.30 5.63 8.36
N GLN A 166 21.03 4.61 9.15
CA GLN A 166 22.09 3.79 9.72
C GLN A 166 22.01 2.37 9.19
N ARG A 167 22.79 2.12 8.16
CA ARG A 167 22.93 0.81 7.55
C ARG A 167 23.40 -0.21 8.57
N GLY A 168 22.59 -1.23 8.84
CA GLY A 168 22.98 -2.46 9.52
C GLY A 168 23.40 -2.34 10.98
N LYS A 169 23.08 -1.24 11.68
CA LYS A 169 23.44 -1.06 13.11
C LYS A 169 22.40 -0.31 13.93
N SER A 170 21.20 -0.14 13.42
CA SER A 170 20.18 0.57 14.16
C SER A 170 19.22 -0.45 14.77
N ASP A 171 18.93 -0.27 16.06
CA ASP A 171 17.88 -1.00 16.76
C ASP A 171 16.48 -0.60 16.26
N VAL A 172 16.34 -0.27 14.97
CA VAL A 172 15.12 0.27 14.36
C VAL A 172 14.51 -0.77 13.45
N THR A 173 13.34 -1.26 13.79
CA THR A 173 12.51 -2.10 12.93
C THR A 173 11.48 -1.27 12.19
N ILE A 174 11.89 -0.28 11.46
CA ILE A 174 10.95 0.47 10.64
C ILE A 174 11.44 0.47 9.20
N HIS A 175 10.52 0.26 8.27
CA HIS A 175 10.81 0.48 6.87
C HIS A 175 11.24 1.93 6.68
N GLN A 176 12.23 2.12 5.85
CA GLN A 176 12.77 3.44 5.56
C GLN A 176 12.49 3.77 4.10
N HIS A 177 12.38 5.03 3.79
CA HIS A 177 12.26 5.51 2.42
C HIS A 177 13.56 6.21 2.04
N LEU A 178 14.59 5.39 1.78
CA LEU A 178 15.93 5.85 1.41
C LEU A 178 16.02 6.15 -0.09
N ALA A 179 17.04 6.86 -0.48
CA ALA A 179 17.40 6.96 -1.89
C ALA A 179 17.86 5.59 -2.42
N MET A 180 17.58 5.32 -3.69
CA MET A 180 17.94 4.05 -4.32
C MET A 180 19.45 3.81 -4.22
N GLY A 181 19.86 2.64 -3.76
CA GLY A 181 21.23 2.25 -3.52
C GLY A 181 21.77 2.55 -2.10
N GLU A 182 20.94 3.06 -1.20
CA GLU A 182 21.29 3.30 0.20
C GLU A 182 20.84 2.16 1.14
N GLY A 183 19.99 1.26 0.67
CA GLY A 183 19.47 0.08 1.39
C GLY A 183 19.90 -1.23 0.75
N ASP A 184 19.02 -2.23 0.84
CA ASP A 184 19.26 -3.59 0.40
C ASP A 184 18.28 -4.05 -0.70
N VAL A 185 17.39 -3.19 -1.22
CA VAL A 185 16.41 -3.54 -2.24
C VAL A 185 17.09 -3.95 -3.54
N ASP A 186 16.74 -5.13 -4.06
CA ASP A 186 17.20 -5.61 -5.37
C ASP A 186 16.47 -4.88 -6.51
N PHE A 187 16.92 -3.68 -6.83
CA PHE A 187 16.36 -2.91 -7.94
C PHE A 187 16.58 -3.57 -9.30
N ASP A 188 17.68 -4.27 -9.49
CA ASP A 188 17.91 -5.01 -10.75
C ASP A 188 16.84 -6.08 -10.95
N GLY A 189 16.46 -6.78 -9.87
CA GLY A 189 15.37 -7.74 -9.87
C GLY A 189 13.98 -7.15 -10.15
N ILE A 190 13.79 -5.85 -9.89
CA ILE A 190 12.53 -5.15 -10.22
C ILE A 190 12.42 -4.88 -11.73
N PHE A 191 13.54 -4.61 -12.39
CA PHE A 191 13.56 -4.19 -13.81
C PHE A 191 13.73 -5.36 -14.81
N GLU A 192 13.95 -6.57 -14.35
CA GLU A 192 14.05 -7.79 -15.17
C GLU A 192 12.70 -8.48 -15.37
#